data_08c1304477bc91f7361e3c86556b64dc
#
_entry.id   08c1304477bc91f7361e3c86556b64dc
#
_cell.length_a   1.000
_cell.length_b   1.000
_cell.length_c   1.000
_cell.angle_alpha   90.00
_cell.angle_beta   90.00
_cell.angle_gamma   90.00
#
_symmetry.space_group_name_H-M   'P 1'
#
loop_
_entity.id
_entity.type
_entity.pdbx_description
1 polymer ?
#
loop_
_entity_poly.entity_id
_entity_poly.type
_entity_poly.pdbx_seq_one_letter_code
_entity_poly.pdbx_strand_id
1 'polypeptide(L)'
;MKVILTESQYRKLIKEDTQLEYTSEFLDGVTVVVVFEEDPLYEQVKEYFEEYGFGFMVPGKNLIIIDGEILVGQPDAKDLLKFIEAHEVTHVLLGHDGPRDMKDELEADLGAYLLLQDKGYDESIQILLDHFQERHGVEFDESMLDDIKDRM
;
A
#
# COMPACT_ATOMS: atom_id res chain seq x y z
N MET A 1 5.81 -13.68 -8.00
CA MET A 1 4.49 -14.34 -8.23
C MET A 1 3.43 -13.26 -8.32
N LYS A 2 2.51 -13.41 -9.25
CA LYS A 2 1.42 -12.44 -9.38
C LYS A 2 0.25 -12.86 -8.49
N VAL A 3 -0.43 -11.89 -7.89
CA VAL A 3 -1.66 -12.14 -7.17
C VAL A 3 -2.76 -12.45 -8.19
N ILE A 4 -3.43 -13.59 -8.01
CA ILE A 4 -4.50 -14.01 -8.90
C ILE A 4 -5.76 -14.26 -8.06
N LEU A 5 -6.81 -13.50 -8.36
CA LEU A 5 -8.12 -13.70 -7.76
C LEU A 5 -9.08 -14.17 -8.85
N THR A 6 -9.96 -15.11 -8.50
CA THR A 6 -11.04 -15.46 -9.39
C THR A 6 -12.03 -14.30 -9.46
N GLU A 7 -12.85 -14.26 -10.50
CA GLU A 7 -13.87 -13.23 -10.62
C GLU A 7 -14.83 -13.23 -9.43
N SER A 8 -15.14 -14.41 -8.92
CA SER A 8 -16.01 -14.56 -7.75
C SER A 8 -15.37 -13.96 -6.50
N GLN A 9 -14.08 -14.24 -6.27
CA GLN A 9 -13.33 -13.70 -5.12
C GLN A 9 -13.24 -12.18 -5.20
N TYR A 10 -12.94 -11.63 -6.38
CA TYR A 10 -12.87 -10.20 -6.60
C TYR A 10 -14.20 -9.51 -6.28
N ARG A 11 -15.31 -10.06 -6.81
CA ARG A 11 -16.64 -9.50 -6.55
C ARG A 11 -16.99 -9.52 -5.08
N LYS A 12 -16.59 -10.58 -4.38
CA LYS A 12 -16.84 -10.71 -2.95
C LYS A 12 -16.08 -9.67 -2.15
N LEU A 13 -14.80 -9.46 -2.50
CA LEU A 13 -13.97 -8.47 -1.82
C LEU A 13 -14.57 -7.06 -1.89
N ILE A 14 -15.12 -6.67 -3.04
CA ILE A 14 -15.63 -5.31 -3.23
C ILE A 14 -17.08 -5.14 -2.77
N LYS A 15 -17.76 -6.20 -2.34
CA LYS A 15 -19.18 -6.14 -1.96
C LYS A 15 -19.46 -6.51 -0.50
N GLU A 16 -18.46 -6.99 0.24
CA GLU A 16 -18.65 -7.37 1.62
C GLU A 16 -18.81 -6.14 2.52
N ASP A 17 -19.80 -6.19 3.43
CA ASP A 17 -20.11 -5.09 4.34
C ASP A 17 -19.06 -4.89 5.43
N THR A 18 -18.21 -5.90 5.68
CA THR A 18 -17.16 -5.84 6.68
C THR A 18 -15.88 -5.17 6.17
N GLN A 19 -15.88 -4.75 4.91
CA GLN A 19 -14.73 -4.11 4.29
C GLN A 19 -14.87 -2.60 4.30
N LEU A 20 -13.71 -1.93 4.37
CA LEU A 20 -13.63 -0.52 4.06
C LEU A 20 -13.18 -0.40 2.60
N GLU A 21 -14.00 0.23 1.76
CA GLU A 21 -13.72 0.39 0.34
C GLU A 21 -13.82 1.86 -0.04
N TYR A 22 -12.84 2.35 -0.79
CA TYR A 22 -12.88 3.74 -1.28
C TYR A 22 -11.99 3.88 -2.53
N THR A 23 -12.18 4.98 -3.27
CA THR A 23 -11.33 5.32 -4.41
C THR A 23 -10.07 5.99 -3.91
N SER A 24 -8.91 5.55 -4.43
CA SER A 24 -7.64 6.15 -4.06
C SER A 24 -7.58 7.63 -4.45
N GLU A 25 -7.06 8.45 -3.56
CA GLU A 25 -6.84 9.87 -3.86
C GLU A 25 -5.46 10.14 -4.47
N PHE A 26 -4.59 9.12 -4.56
CA PHE A 26 -3.26 9.25 -5.13
C PHE A 26 -3.18 8.82 -6.59
N LEU A 27 -4.14 8.03 -7.07
CA LEU A 27 -4.14 7.52 -8.44
C LEU A 27 -5.58 7.28 -8.88
N ASP A 28 -6.01 8.02 -9.90
CA ASP A 28 -7.36 7.94 -10.43
C ASP A 28 -7.70 6.53 -10.94
N GLY A 29 -8.92 6.10 -10.69
CA GLY A 29 -9.41 4.83 -11.19
C GLY A 29 -8.99 3.61 -10.38
N VAL A 30 -8.28 3.81 -9.28
CA VAL A 30 -7.86 2.72 -8.40
C VAL A 30 -8.76 2.67 -7.17
N THR A 31 -9.28 1.49 -6.88
CA THR A 31 -10.06 1.22 -5.66
C THR A 31 -9.16 0.62 -4.59
N VAL A 32 -9.32 1.09 -3.36
CA VAL A 32 -8.63 0.56 -2.19
C VAL A 32 -9.64 -0.20 -1.34
N VAL A 33 -9.31 -1.44 -1.00
CA VAL A 33 -10.12 -2.28 -0.13
C VAL A 33 -9.27 -2.68 1.08
N VAL A 34 -9.77 -2.35 2.28
CA VAL A 34 -9.12 -2.74 3.54
C VAL A 34 -9.89 -3.94 4.08
N VAL A 35 -9.20 -5.06 4.25
CA VAL A 35 -9.80 -6.35 4.64
C VAL A 35 -9.44 -6.66 6.09
N PHE A 36 -10.42 -7.03 6.90
CA PHE A 36 -10.23 -7.37 8.31
C PHE A 36 -10.43 -8.87 8.55
N GLU A 37 -9.87 -9.37 9.66
CA GLU A 37 -9.88 -10.78 9.99
C GLU A 37 -11.28 -11.42 10.00
N GLU A 38 -12.31 -10.67 10.38
CA GLU A 38 -13.68 -11.15 10.39
C GLU A 38 -14.30 -11.30 8.99
N ASP A 39 -13.63 -10.78 7.96
CA ASP A 39 -14.08 -10.96 6.57
C ASP A 39 -13.81 -12.42 6.16
N PRO A 40 -14.82 -13.13 5.61
CA PRO A 40 -14.63 -14.52 5.19
C PRO A 40 -13.50 -14.74 4.19
N LEU A 41 -13.12 -13.71 3.43
CA LEU A 41 -12.07 -13.82 2.43
C LEU A 41 -10.68 -13.53 3.00
N TYR A 42 -10.57 -13.08 4.25
CA TYR A 42 -9.27 -12.75 4.84
C TYR A 42 -8.30 -13.94 4.76
N GLU A 43 -8.79 -15.15 5.09
CA GLU A 43 -7.95 -16.36 5.04
C GLU A 43 -7.42 -16.64 3.63
N GLN A 44 -8.16 -16.25 2.60
CA GLN A 44 -7.75 -16.49 1.22
C GLN A 44 -6.70 -15.49 0.73
N VAL A 45 -6.66 -14.29 1.30
CA VAL A 45 -5.73 -13.25 0.88
C VAL A 45 -4.56 -13.06 1.82
N LYS A 46 -4.61 -13.59 3.04
CA LYS A 46 -3.55 -13.37 4.03
C LYS A 46 -2.19 -13.89 3.58
N GLU A 47 -2.14 -14.93 2.76
CA GLU A 47 -0.88 -15.44 2.21
C GLU A 47 -0.19 -14.40 1.34
N TYR A 48 -0.96 -13.59 0.63
CA TYR A 48 -0.41 -12.51 -0.18
C TYR A 48 0.18 -11.41 0.70
N PHE A 49 -0.44 -11.14 1.86
CA PHE A 49 0.13 -10.19 2.81
C PHE A 49 1.47 -10.69 3.36
N GLU A 50 1.58 -11.98 3.61
CA GLU A 50 2.83 -12.59 4.06
C GLU A 50 3.93 -12.46 3.00
N GLU A 51 3.58 -12.54 1.72
CA GLU A 51 4.53 -12.46 0.63
C GLU A 51 4.85 -11.02 0.21
N TYR A 52 3.84 -10.15 0.17
CA TYR A 52 3.98 -8.80 -0.37
C TYR A 52 4.02 -7.69 0.70
N GLY A 53 3.78 -8.03 1.96
CA GLY A 53 3.72 -7.06 3.05
C GLY A 53 2.29 -6.63 3.37
N PHE A 54 2.11 -5.41 3.81
CA PHE A 54 0.83 -4.93 4.34
C PHE A 54 -0.24 -4.68 3.28
N GLY A 55 0.12 -4.77 2.00
CA GLY A 55 -0.82 -4.56 0.92
C GLY A 55 -0.26 -5.06 -0.39
N PHE A 56 -1.13 -5.15 -1.39
CA PHE A 56 -0.74 -5.55 -2.72
C PHE A 56 -1.76 -5.06 -3.75
N MET A 57 -1.33 -4.98 -5.00
CA MET A 57 -2.23 -4.67 -6.10
C MET A 57 -2.65 -5.93 -6.84
N VAL A 58 -3.93 -6.00 -7.20
CA VAL A 58 -4.45 -7.10 -8.03
C VAL A 58 -4.28 -6.70 -9.50
N PRO A 59 -3.41 -7.41 -10.26
CA PRO A 59 -3.14 -7.06 -11.65
C PRO A 59 -4.41 -7.09 -12.51
N GLY A 60 -4.57 -6.05 -13.33
CA GLY A 60 -5.69 -5.97 -14.27
C GLY A 60 -7.01 -5.56 -13.66
N LYS A 61 -7.09 -5.31 -12.36
CA LYS A 61 -8.33 -4.96 -11.67
C LYS A 61 -8.35 -3.53 -11.13
N ASN A 62 -7.23 -2.82 -11.17
CA ASN A 62 -7.10 -1.49 -10.57
C ASN A 62 -7.55 -1.49 -9.11
N LEU A 63 -7.11 -2.49 -8.38
CA LEU A 63 -7.52 -2.76 -7.00
C LEU A 63 -6.32 -2.96 -6.11
N ILE A 64 -6.26 -2.17 -5.03
CA ILE A 64 -5.26 -2.34 -3.96
C ILE A 64 -5.97 -2.95 -2.77
N ILE A 65 -5.41 -4.04 -2.23
CA ILE A 65 -5.94 -4.70 -1.04
C ILE A 65 -4.96 -4.47 0.11
N ILE A 66 -5.47 -3.98 1.23
CA ILE A 66 -4.66 -3.66 2.42
C ILE A 66 -5.12 -4.51 3.59
N ASP A 67 -4.15 -5.02 4.36
CA ASP A 67 -4.40 -5.77 5.58
C ASP A 67 -4.86 -4.83 6.69
N GLY A 68 -6.15 -4.86 7.00
CA GLY A 68 -6.73 -4.00 8.03
C GLY A 68 -6.30 -4.36 9.45
N GLU A 69 -5.81 -5.57 9.66
CA GLU A 69 -5.41 -6.02 11.01
C GLU A 69 -4.23 -5.23 11.56
N ILE A 70 -3.38 -4.69 10.70
CA ILE A 70 -2.27 -3.85 11.16
C ILE A 70 -2.74 -2.49 11.68
N LEU A 71 -3.98 -2.11 11.38
CA LEU A 71 -4.55 -0.84 11.83
C LEU A 71 -5.28 -0.96 13.17
N VAL A 72 -5.67 -2.19 13.54
CA VAL A 72 -6.45 -2.43 14.75
C VAL A 72 -5.65 -2.03 15.99
N GLY A 73 -6.26 -1.19 16.83
CA GLY A 73 -5.62 -0.75 18.07
C GLY A 73 -4.57 0.35 17.90
N GLN A 74 -4.32 0.81 16.69
CA GLN A 74 -3.37 1.90 16.44
C GLN A 74 -4.04 3.26 16.62
N PRO A 75 -3.48 4.15 17.47
CA PRO A 75 -4.08 5.48 17.66
C PRO A 75 -3.97 6.35 16.41
N ASP A 76 -3.01 6.06 15.55
CA ASP A 76 -2.76 6.78 14.29
C ASP A 76 -3.18 5.97 13.05
N ALA A 77 -4.19 5.10 13.20
CA ALA A 77 -4.62 4.18 12.14
C ALA A 77 -4.91 4.88 10.81
N LYS A 78 -5.56 6.04 10.85
CA LYS A 78 -5.89 6.77 9.62
C LYS A 78 -4.64 7.23 8.89
N ASP A 79 -3.66 7.75 9.63
CA ASP A 79 -2.41 8.24 9.04
C ASP A 79 -1.56 7.07 8.53
N LEU A 80 -1.55 5.96 9.27
CA LEU A 80 -0.87 4.74 8.84
C LEU A 80 -1.49 4.19 7.56
N LEU A 81 -2.82 4.19 7.46
CA LEU A 81 -3.51 3.74 6.25
C LEU A 81 -3.11 4.58 5.03
N LYS A 82 -3.02 5.90 5.19
CA LYS A 82 -2.60 6.78 4.10
C LYS A 82 -1.17 6.50 3.65
N PHE A 83 -0.28 6.22 4.58
CA PHE A 83 1.09 5.83 4.24
C PHE A 83 1.10 4.53 3.44
N ILE A 84 0.37 3.51 3.90
CA ILE A 84 0.32 2.21 3.21
C ILE A 84 -0.28 2.37 1.81
N GLU A 85 -1.37 3.12 1.69
CA GLU A 85 -1.99 3.38 0.39
C GLU A 85 -1.00 4.04 -0.57
N ALA A 86 -0.31 5.09 -0.12
CA ALA A 86 0.68 5.80 -0.94
C ALA A 86 1.83 4.88 -1.36
N HIS A 87 2.28 4.02 -0.44
CA HIS A 87 3.32 3.02 -0.71
C HIS A 87 2.89 2.06 -1.82
N GLU A 88 1.67 1.51 -1.72
CA GLU A 88 1.16 0.58 -2.73
C GLU A 88 0.91 1.26 -4.08
N VAL A 89 0.40 2.49 -4.07
CA VAL A 89 0.21 3.26 -5.30
C VAL A 89 1.56 3.49 -5.99
N THR A 90 2.62 3.75 -5.22
CA THR A 90 3.94 3.96 -5.79
C THR A 90 4.45 2.69 -6.50
N HIS A 91 4.23 1.51 -5.93
CA HIS A 91 4.57 0.27 -6.63
C HIS A 91 3.90 0.19 -8.00
N VAL A 92 2.63 0.60 -8.07
CA VAL A 92 1.90 0.65 -9.35
C VAL A 92 2.53 1.64 -10.31
N LEU A 93 2.78 2.86 -9.84
CA LEU A 93 3.34 3.93 -10.68
C LEU A 93 4.73 3.59 -11.23
N LEU A 94 5.53 2.87 -10.46
CA LEU A 94 6.89 2.50 -10.86
C LEU A 94 6.96 1.15 -11.58
N GLY A 95 5.84 0.44 -11.73
CA GLY A 95 5.80 -0.83 -12.45
C GLY A 95 6.41 -2.01 -11.69
N HIS A 96 6.38 -1.99 -10.38
CA HIS A 96 6.88 -3.08 -9.53
C HIS A 96 5.83 -4.21 -9.52
N ASP A 97 5.89 -5.12 -10.47
CA ASP A 97 4.86 -6.15 -10.66
C ASP A 97 5.41 -7.57 -10.45
N GLY A 98 5.88 -7.89 -9.33
CA GLY A 98 6.37 -9.23 -9.00
C GLY A 98 6.79 -9.30 -7.55
N PRO A 99 7.50 -10.35 -7.15
CA PRO A 99 8.06 -10.41 -5.82
C PRO A 99 8.95 -9.18 -5.60
N ARG A 100 8.72 -8.50 -4.48
CA ARG A 100 9.38 -7.23 -4.21
C ARG A 100 10.68 -7.44 -3.47
N ASP A 101 11.74 -6.79 -3.93
CA ASP A 101 13.02 -6.79 -3.25
C ASP A 101 13.18 -5.51 -2.41
N MET A 102 14.31 -5.39 -1.71
CA MET A 102 14.57 -4.23 -0.85
C MET A 102 14.64 -2.94 -1.63
N LYS A 103 15.09 -2.98 -2.89
CA LYS A 103 15.15 -1.79 -3.74
C LYS A 103 13.75 -1.32 -4.10
N ASP A 104 12.84 -2.23 -4.45
CA ASP A 104 11.46 -1.90 -4.76
C ASP A 104 10.77 -1.29 -3.54
N GLU A 105 11.01 -1.83 -2.35
CA GLU A 105 10.43 -1.31 -1.11
C GLU A 105 10.98 0.08 -0.78
N LEU A 106 12.29 0.30 -1.00
CA LEU A 106 12.88 1.62 -0.80
C LEU A 106 12.26 2.65 -1.75
N GLU A 107 12.14 2.30 -3.02
CA GLU A 107 11.53 3.17 -4.04
C GLU A 107 10.07 3.47 -3.71
N ALA A 108 9.34 2.48 -3.21
CA ALA A 108 7.94 2.65 -2.82
C ALA A 108 7.79 3.64 -1.66
N ASP A 109 8.68 3.58 -0.67
CA ASP A 109 8.66 4.53 0.43
C ASP A 109 9.03 5.94 -0.03
N LEU A 110 10.01 6.08 -0.91
CA LEU A 110 10.40 7.39 -1.45
C LEU A 110 9.26 8.01 -2.26
N GLY A 111 8.60 7.22 -3.11
CA GLY A 111 7.45 7.71 -3.86
C GLY A 111 6.26 8.02 -2.97
N ALA A 112 6.04 7.22 -1.92
CA ALA A 112 5.00 7.50 -0.93
C ALA A 112 5.24 8.86 -0.26
N TYR A 113 6.50 9.16 0.09
CA TYR A 113 6.84 10.47 0.65
C TYR A 113 6.38 11.60 -0.28
N LEU A 114 6.66 11.49 -1.57
CA LEU A 114 6.27 12.51 -2.55
C LEU A 114 4.74 12.64 -2.67
N LEU A 115 4.04 11.53 -2.72
CA LEU A 115 2.58 11.53 -2.82
C LEU A 115 1.94 12.16 -1.57
N LEU A 116 2.44 11.79 -0.40
CA LEU A 116 1.93 12.31 0.87
C LEU A 116 2.24 13.80 1.02
N GLN A 117 3.42 14.22 0.60
CA GLN A 117 3.81 15.62 0.63
C GLN A 117 2.91 16.47 -0.25
N ASP A 118 2.60 15.99 -1.45
CA ASP A 118 1.72 16.68 -2.38
C ASP A 118 0.31 16.92 -1.81
N LYS A 119 -0.17 15.98 -0.98
CA LYS A 119 -1.48 16.07 -0.35
C LYS A 119 -1.45 16.72 1.04
N GLY A 120 -0.28 17.01 1.58
CA GLY A 120 -0.17 17.64 2.90
C GLY A 120 -0.39 16.70 4.07
N TYR A 121 -0.16 15.42 3.92
CA TYR A 121 -0.33 14.42 4.99
C TYR A 121 0.92 14.32 5.86
N ASP A 122 1.17 15.34 6.68
CA ASP A 122 2.39 15.46 7.47
C ASP A 122 2.55 14.35 8.50
N GLU A 123 1.47 13.91 9.14
CA GLU A 123 1.51 12.82 10.12
C GLU A 123 1.88 11.49 9.48
N SER A 124 1.36 11.23 8.28
CA SER A 124 1.71 10.02 7.52
C SER A 124 3.19 10.04 7.10
N ILE A 125 3.69 11.20 6.70
CA ILE A 125 5.11 11.38 6.39
C ILE A 125 5.96 11.09 7.64
N GLN A 126 5.53 11.54 8.81
CA GLN A 126 6.27 11.30 10.05
C GLN A 126 6.35 9.80 10.36
N ILE A 127 5.27 9.06 10.15
CA ILE A 127 5.27 7.60 10.31
C ILE A 127 6.31 6.97 9.38
N LEU A 128 6.31 7.38 8.11
CA LEU A 128 7.29 6.90 7.13
C LEU A 128 8.72 7.17 7.60
N LEU A 129 9.01 8.40 8.01
CA LEU A 129 10.36 8.80 8.43
C LEU A 129 10.81 8.09 9.70
N ASP A 130 9.91 7.91 10.67
CA ASP A 130 10.24 7.26 11.94
C ASP A 130 10.71 5.82 11.74
N HIS A 131 10.25 5.15 10.71
CA HIS A 131 10.60 3.75 10.44
C HIS A 131 11.56 3.56 9.28
N PHE A 132 11.95 4.64 8.60
CA PHE A 132 12.71 4.55 7.35
C PHE A 132 14.07 3.86 7.53
N GLN A 133 14.83 4.28 8.52
CA GLN A 133 16.16 3.70 8.76
C GLN A 133 16.08 2.23 9.15
N GLU A 134 15.11 1.88 9.99
CA GLU A 134 14.90 0.50 10.42
C GLU A 134 14.54 -0.39 9.23
N ARG A 135 13.69 0.11 8.33
CA ARG A 135 13.23 -0.65 7.16
C ARG A 135 14.30 -0.81 6.09
N HIS A 136 15.14 0.20 5.89
CA HIS A 136 16.04 0.24 4.73
C HIS A 136 17.53 0.24 5.08
N GLY A 137 17.87 0.36 6.35
CA GLY A 137 19.26 0.34 6.80
C GLY A 137 20.05 1.61 6.47
N VAL A 138 19.38 2.65 5.94
CA VAL A 138 19.99 3.93 5.65
C VAL A 138 19.07 5.04 6.15
N GLU A 139 19.64 6.20 6.46
CA GLU A 139 18.84 7.37 6.84
C GLU A 139 18.22 8.01 5.61
N PHE A 140 17.00 8.54 5.77
CA PHE A 140 16.33 9.28 4.71
C PHE A 140 17.13 10.54 4.35
N ASP A 141 17.28 10.79 3.04
CA ASP A 141 17.94 11.98 2.51
C ASP A 141 17.10 12.46 1.31
N GLU A 142 16.80 13.75 1.27
CA GLU A 142 15.99 14.31 0.19
C GLU A 142 16.59 14.10 -1.21
N SER A 143 17.92 13.96 -1.30
CA SER A 143 18.56 13.66 -2.59
C SER A 143 18.13 12.33 -3.17
N MET A 144 17.66 11.40 -2.34
CA MET A 144 17.12 10.10 -2.79
C MET A 144 15.86 10.26 -3.63
N LEU A 145 15.15 11.38 -3.48
CA LEU A 145 13.88 11.61 -4.18
C LEU A 145 14.09 12.00 -5.64
N ASP A 146 15.27 12.48 -6.03
CA ASP A 146 15.50 13.03 -7.35
C ASP A 146 15.23 12.02 -8.47
N ASP A 147 15.73 10.79 -8.33
CA ASP A 147 15.49 9.73 -9.32
C ASP A 147 14.01 9.33 -9.35
N ILE A 148 13.38 9.27 -8.20
CA ILE A 148 11.98 8.85 -8.10
C ILE A 148 11.04 9.90 -8.72
N LYS A 149 11.33 11.18 -8.52
CA LYS A 149 10.54 12.27 -9.13
C LYS A 149 10.46 12.14 -10.64
N ASP A 150 11.56 11.77 -11.27
CA ASP A 150 11.61 11.65 -12.73
C ASP A 150 10.86 10.44 -13.26
N ARG A 151 10.60 9.45 -12.41
CA ARG A 151 9.95 8.19 -12.78
C ARG A 151 8.45 8.16 -12.45
N MET A 152 7.96 9.10 -11.69
CA MET A 152 6.53 9.21 -11.32
C MET A 152 5.75 10.24 -12.21
#